data_ed61df6132be7c62a6e1529c847b22d7
#
_entry.id   ed61df6132be7c62a6e1529c847b22d7
#
_cell.length_a   1.000
_cell.length_b   1.000
_cell.length_c   1.000
_cell.angle_alpha   90.00
_cell.angle_beta   90.00
_cell.angle_gamma   90.00
#
_symmetry.space_group_name_H-M   'P 1'
#
loop_
_entity.id
_entity.type
_entity.pdbx_description
1 polymer ?
#
loop_
_entity_poly.entity_id
_entity_poly.type
_entity_poly.pdbx_seq_one_letter_code
_entity_poly.pdbx_strand_id
1 'polypeptide(L)'
;MMADVGQAGIAGIGMDLLRLDRIERVHARHGDKFVHRILGPQEIDKFRLRYQRDPKRGLRFLATRFAAKEAFSKAIGLGMHSPMAWSRMQTLNEASGKPRVQLSEPLASWYGQRFGKAHISVTDETDTVAAFVVVETLALTRKDSTEPTL
;
A
#
# COMPACT_ATOMS: atom_id res chain seq x y z
N MET A 1 -12.26 37.08 -7.88
CA MET A 1 -11.91 35.86 -7.13
C MET A 1 -11.52 34.77 -8.13
N MET A 2 -10.27 34.52 -8.27
CA MET A 2 -9.83 33.32 -9.01
C MET A 2 -10.16 32.12 -8.17
N ALA A 3 -11.00 31.22 -8.68
CA ALA A 3 -11.15 29.92 -8.09
C ALA A 3 -9.77 29.27 -8.11
N ASP A 4 -9.29 28.87 -6.94
CA ASP A 4 -8.08 28.10 -6.77
C ASP A 4 -8.27 26.80 -7.56
N VAL A 5 -7.66 26.75 -8.72
CA VAL A 5 -7.61 25.52 -9.52
C VAL A 5 -6.66 24.62 -8.75
N GLY A 6 -7.21 23.78 -7.89
CA GLY A 6 -6.50 23.01 -6.91
C GLY A 6 -5.24 22.40 -7.48
N GLN A 7 -4.11 22.94 -7.08
CA GLN A 7 -2.82 22.31 -7.30
C GLN A 7 -2.85 20.94 -6.64
N ALA A 8 -2.31 19.93 -7.34
CA ALA A 8 -2.07 18.64 -6.75
C ALA A 8 -1.23 18.85 -5.48
N GLY A 9 -1.75 18.39 -4.35
CA GLY A 9 -1.12 18.50 -3.04
C GLY A 9 -1.03 17.14 -2.38
N ILE A 10 -0.58 17.14 -1.15
CA ILE A 10 -0.53 15.94 -0.31
C ILE A 10 -1.82 15.86 0.50
N ALA A 11 -2.54 14.75 0.34
CA ALA A 11 -3.77 14.46 1.07
C ALA A 11 -3.54 13.65 2.34
N GLY A 12 -2.48 12.86 2.37
CA GLY A 12 -2.18 12.03 3.54
C GLY A 12 -0.78 11.45 3.50
N ILE A 13 -0.27 11.19 4.68
CA ILE A 13 1.00 10.50 4.91
C ILE A 13 0.80 9.40 5.94
N GLY A 14 1.54 8.33 5.80
CA GLY A 14 1.55 7.24 6.77
C GLY A 14 2.93 6.63 6.88
N MET A 15 3.30 6.24 8.07
CA MET A 15 4.55 5.55 8.35
C MET A 15 4.29 4.41 9.31
N ASP A 16 4.98 3.31 9.10
CA ASP A 16 4.96 2.19 10.02
C ASP A 16 6.37 1.66 10.22
N LEU A 17 6.69 1.37 11.47
CA LEU A 17 7.95 0.78 11.90
C LEU A 17 7.65 -0.52 12.61
N LEU A 18 8.26 -1.62 12.17
CA LEU A 18 7.91 -2.95 12.62
C LEU A 18 9.17 -3.77 12.92
N ARG A 19 9.21 -4.41 14.07
CA ARG A 19 10.26 -5.39 14.38
C ARG A 19 9.97 -6.69 13.66
N LEU A 20 11.01 -7.24 13.03
CA LEU A 20 10.91 -8.50 12.27
C LEU A 20 10.48 -9.67 13.16
N ASP A 21 10.96 -9.73 14.40
CA ASP A 21 10.61 -10.81 15.34
C ASP A 21 9.12 -10.89 15.65
N ARG A 22 8.40 -9.77 15.58
CA ARG A 22 6.93 -9.76 15.75
C ARG A 22 6.25 -10.57 14.64
N ILE A 23 6.67 -10.40 13.40
CA ILE A 23 6.13 -11.15 12.26
C ILE A 23 6.54 -12.62 12.32
N GLU A 24 7.76 -12.90 12.69
CA GLU A 24 8.24 -14.27 12.88
C GLU A 24 7.38 -15.03 13.89
N ARG A 25 7.07 -14.41 15.03
CA ARG A 25 6.22 -15.01 16.07
C ARG A 25 4.78 -15.25 15.59
N VAL A 26 4.17 -14.29 14.92
CA VAL A 26 2.81 -14.43 14.42
C VAL A 26 2.74 -15.51 13.33
N HIS A 27 3.72 -15.55 12.44
CA HIS A 27 3.81 -16.59 11.42
C HIS A 27 4.03 -17.98 12.02
N ALA A 28 4.90 -18.11 13.04
CA ALA A 28 5.13 -19.37 13.74
C ALA A 28 3.83 -19.91 14.39
N ARG A 29 2.96 -19.01 14.87
CA ARG A 29 1.69 -19.37 15.52
C ARG A 29 0.58 -19.70 14.52
N HIS A 30 0.45 -18.95 13.44
CA HIS A 30 -0.70 -19.00 12.54
C HIS A 30 -0.40 -19.49 11.12
N GLY A 31 0.88 -19.50 10.71
CA GLY A 31 1.30 -20.02 9.42
C GLY A 31 0.60 -19.38 8.23
N ASP A 32 0.12 -20.21 7.32
CA ASP A 32 -0.53 -19.77 6.07
C ASP A 32 -1.79 -18.93 6.28
N LYS A 33 -2.51 -19.12 7.36
CA LYS A 33 -3.69 -18.29 7.67
C LYS A 33 -3.30 -16.81 7.80
N PHE A 34 -2.17 -16.53 8.44
CA PHE A 34 -1.65 -15.18 8.56
C PHE A 34 -1.21 -14.64 7.20
N VAL A 35 -0.47 -15.43 6.42
CA VAL A 35 -0.03 -15.07 5.08
C VAL A 35 -1.22 -14.67 4.20
N HIS A 36 -2.26 -15.49 4.14
CA HIS A 36 -3.44 -15.23 3.32
C HIS A 36 -4.28 -14.06 3.82
N ARG A 37 -4.25 -13.78 5.10
CA ARG A 37 -4.95 -12.61 5.66
C ARG A 37 -4.27 -11.30 5.28
N ILE A 38 -2.96 -11.29 5.21
CA ILE A 38 -2.16 -10.07 4.98
C ILE A 38 -1.91 -9.84 3.50
N LEU A 39 -1.47 -10.86 2.78
CA LEU A 39 -0.99 -10.70 1.41
C LEU A 39 -2.10 -10.83 0.38
N GLY A 40 -2.02 -10.02 -0.67
CA GLY A 40 -2.81 -10.21 -1.87
C GLY A 40 -2.22 -11.31 -2.76
N PRO A 41 -2.94 -11.70 -3.85
CA PRO A 41 -2.58 -12.88 -4.65
C PRO A 41 -1.16 -12.85 -5.22
N GLN A 42 -0.74 -11.71 -5.77
CA GLN A 42 0.59 -11.58 -6.37
C GLN A 42 1.69 -11.51 -5.32
N GLU A 43 1.41 -10.96 -4.15
CA GLU A 43 2.33 -10.95 -3.02
C GLU A 43 2.53 -12.36 -2.44
N ILE A 44 1.48 -13.18 -2.40
CA ILE A 44 1.56 -14.56 -1.94
C ILE A 44 2.51 -15.36 -2.82
N ASP A 45 2.43 -15.22 -4.13
CA ASP A 45 3.33 -15.90 -5.06
C ASP A 45 4.80 -15.55 -4.81
N LYS A 46 5.07 -14.26 -4.61
CA LYS A 46 6.42 -13.77 -4.30
C LYS A 46 6.91 -14.23 -2.95
N PHE A 47 6.04 -14.23 -1.95
CA PHE A 47 6.36 -14.75 -0.62
C PHE A 47 6.78 -16.21 -0.68
N ARG A 48 6.01 -17.05 -1.36
CA ARG A 48 6.27 -18.49 -1.48
C ARG A 48 7.63 -18.77 -2.14
N LEU A 49 7.95 -18.06 -3.22
CA LEU A 49 9.24 -18.22 -3.89
C LEU A 49 10.41 -17.87 -2.96
N ARG A 50 10.31 -16.77 -2.23
CA ARG A 50 11.36 -16.33 -1.30
C ARG A 50 11.47 -17.25 -0.11
N TYR A 51 10.36 -17.66 0.46
CA TYR A 51 10.32 -18.54 1.63
C TYR A 51 10.90 -19.93 1.32
N GLN A 52 10.64 -20.48 0.14
CA GLN A 52 11.21 -21.74 -0.30
C GLN A 52 12.73 -21.70 -0.41
N ARG A 53 13.28 -20.59 -0.86
CA ARG A 53 14.73 -20.39 -0.98
C ARG A 53 15.39 -20.15 0.37
N ASP A 54 14.79 -19.30 1.16
CA ASP A 54 15.25 -18.90 2.48
C ASP A 54 14.07 -18.41 3.31
N PRO A 55 13.63 -19.15 4.35
CA PRO A 55 12.53 -18.74 5.20
C PRO A 55 12.69 -17.34 5.79
N LYS A 56 13.90 -16.93 6.15
CA LYS A 56 14.16 -15.59 6.68
C LYS A 56 13.86 -14.50 5.66
N ARG A 57 14.20 -14.72 4.39
CA ARG A 57 13.87 -13.79 3.30
C ARG A 57 12.37 -13.70 3.06
N GLY A 58 11.67 -14.82 3.13
CA GLY A 58 10.21 -14.86 3.04
C GLY A 58 9.55 -14.07 4.17
N LEU A 59 9.99 -14.26 5.40
CA LEU A 59 9.45 -13.55 6.56
C LEU A 59 9.77 -12.05 6.53
N ARG A 60 10.93 -11.67 6.05
CA ARG A 60 11.30 -10.27 5.82
C ARG A 60 10.40 -9.62 4.77
N PHE A 61 10.15 -10.31 3.67
CA PHE A 61 9.19 -9.85 2.65
C PHE A 61 7.79 -9.65 3.25
N LEU A 62 7.30 -10.62 4.01
CA LEU A 62 6.00 -10.53 4.69
C LEU A 62 5.95 -9.32 5.63
N ALA A 63 7.00 -9.10 6.39
CA ALA A 63 7.10 -7.96 7.32
C ALA A 63 7.07 -6.62 6.58
N THR A 64 7.80 -6.49 5.46
CA THR A 64 7.79 -5.25 4.67
C THR A 64 6.40 -4.97 4.08
N ARG A 65 5.71 -6.00 3.62
CA ARG A 65 4.34 -5.86 3.08
C ARG A 65 3.32 -5.54 4.15
N PHE A 66 3.46 -6.13 5.33
CA PHE A 66 2.64 -5.77 6.49
C PHE A 66 2.81 -4.29 6.86
N ALA A 67 4.04 -3.81 6.99
CA ALA A 67 4.34 -2.41 7.28
C ALA A 67 3.78 -1.46 6.20
N ALA A 68 3.90 -1.85 4.92
CA ALA A 68 3.36 -1.08 3.81
C ALA A 68 1.85 -0.87 3.91
N LYS A 69 1.11 -1.91 4.26
CA LYS A 69 -0.36 -1.86 4.41
C LYS A 69 -0.78 -1.02 5.61
N GLU A 70 -0.07 -1.15 6.72
CA GLU A 70 -0.29 -0.32 7.91
C GLU A 70 -0.03 1.17 7.60
N ALA A 71 1.08 1.49 6.94
CA ALA A 71 1.41 2.85 6.54
C ALA A 71 0.36 3.43 5.58
N PHE A 72 -0.08 2.64 4.60
CA PHE A 72 -1.14 3.04 3.67
C PHE A 72 -2.46 3.30 4.38
N SER A 73 -2.85 2.44 5.29
CA SER A 73 -4.09 2.58 6.05
C SER A 73 -4.13 3.89 6.87
N LYS A 74 -3.00 4.29 7.42
CA LYS A 74 -2.84 5.57 8.11
C LYS A 74 -2.93 6.74 7.14
N ALA A 75 -2.28 6.66 5.98
CA ALA A 75 -2.28 7.72 4.98
C ALA A 75 -3.66 8.03 4.44
N ILE A 76 -4.53 7.03 4.28
CA ILE A 76 -5.91 7.22 3.81
C ILE A 76 -6.91 7.49 4.94
N GLY A 77 -6.46 7.44 6.19
CA GLY A 77 -7.26 7.81 7.36
C GLY A 77 -8.24 6.76 7.87
N LEU A 78 -8.25 5.55 7.28
CA LEU A 78 -9.18 4.48 7.68
C LEU A 78 -8.66 3.56 8.78
N GLY A 79 -7.34 3.41 8.94
CA GLY A 79 -6.82 2.25 9.63
C GLY A 79 -7.28 0.97 8.94
N MET A 80 -7.44 -0.12 9.66
CA MET A 80 -7.94 -1.40 9.10
C MET A 80 -9.46 -1.52 9.16
N HIS A 81 -10.17 -0.42 8.86
CA HIS A 81 -11.62 -0.40 8.76
C HIS A 81 -12.06 -0.45 7.30
N SER A 82 -13.10 -1.23 7.01
CA SER A 82 -13.63 -1.35 5.65
C SER A 82 -13.90 0.03 5.03
N PRO A 83 -13.59 0.22 3.74
CA PRO A 83 -13.17 -0.78 2.75
C PRO A 83 -11.68 -1.17 2.80
N MET A 84 -10.88 -0.64 3.71
CA MET A 84 -9.49 -1.06 3.88
C MET A 84 -9.42 -2.46 4.52
N ALA A 85 -8.62 -3.32 3.91
CA ALA A 85 -8.21 -4.61 4.45
C ALA A 85 -6.82 -4.91 3.92
N TRP A 86 -6.00 -5.62 4.69
CA TRP A 86 -4.61 -5.89 4.31
C TRP A 86 -4.47 -6.45 2.90
N SER A 87 -5.23 -7.47 2.54
CA SER A 87 -5.12 -8.13 1.23
C SER A 87 -5.59 -7.29 0.04
N ARG A 88 -6.30 -6.21 0.28
CA ARG A 88 -6.81 -5.31 -0.78
C ARG A 88 -5.82 -4.26 -1.25
N MET A 89 -4.71 -4.13 -0.56
CA MET A 89 -3.61 -3.25 -0.96
C MET A 89 -2.34 -4.06 -1.13
N GLN A 90 -1.85 -4.15 -2.34
CA GLN A 90 -0.61 -4.83 -2.66
C GLN A 90 0.50 -3.82 -2.96
N THR A 91 1.71 -4.15 -2.54
CA THR A 91 2.93 -3.45 -2.93
C THR A 91 3.71 -4.35 -3.86
N LEU A 92 3.73 -3.99 -5.13
CA LEU A 92 4.39 -4.72 -6.20
C LEU A 92 5.57 -3.91 -6.71
N ASN A 93 6.58 -4.59 -7.25
CA ASN A 93 7.72 -3.90 -7.83
C ASN A 93 7.56 -3.77 -9.35
N GLU A 94 7.84 -2.58 -9.88
CA GLU A 94 8.02 -2.36 -11.32
C GLU A 94 9.31 -3.05 -11.81
N ALA A 95 9.49 -3.12 -13.12
CA ALA A 95 10.71 -3.68 -13.71
C ALA A 95 12.00 -2.99 -13.22
N SER A 96 11.92 -1.69 -12.91
CA SER A 96 13.02 -0.91 -12.32
C SER A 96 13.33 -1.27 -10.86
N GLY A 97 12.49 -2.07 -10.21
CA GLY A 97 12.54 -2.34 -8.77
C GLY A 97 11.77 -1.35 -7.91
N LYS A 98 11.25 -0.26 -8.51
CA LYS A 98 10.47 0.74 -7.78
C LYS A 98 9.16 0.13 -7.28
N PRO A 99 8.82 0.26 -5.99
CA PRO A 99 7.55 -0.23 -5.47
C PRO A 99 6.38 0.62 -5.96
N ARG A 100 5.27 -0.03 -6.24
CA ARG A 100 4.00 0.59 -6.59
C ARG A 100 2.85 -0.01 -5.81
N VAL A 101 1.81 0.78 -5.60
CA VAL A 101 0.59 0.37 -4.91
C VAL A 101 -0.42 -0.13 -5.94
N GLN A 102 -1.01 -1.29 -5.67
CA GLN A 102 -2.13 -1.82 -6.44
C GLN A 102 -3.27 -2.17 -5.49
N LEU A 103 -4.44 -1.61 -5.77
CA LEU A 103 -5.64 -1.79 -4.96
C LEU A 103 -6.64 -2.71 -5.65
N SER A 104 -7.39 -3.46 -4.84
CA SER A 104 -8.52 -4.26 -5.32
C SER A 104 -9.85 -3.74 -4.72
N GLU A 105 -10.96 -4.16 -5.34
CA GLU A 105 -12.28 -3.74 -4.90
C GLU A 105 -12.67 -4.36 -3.54
N PRO A 106 -13.43 -3.65 -2.73
CA PRO A 106 -14.06 -2.33 -2.94
C PRO A 106 -13.15 -1.14 -2.64
N LEU A 107 -11.92 -1.36 -2.14
CA LEU A 107 -10.98 -0.30 -1.78
C LEU A 107 -10.58 0.57 -2.98
N ALA A 108 -10.36 -0.03 -4.14
CA ALA A 108 -9.92 0.68 -5.35
C ALA A 108 -10.90 1.80 -5.75
N SER A 109 -12.20 1.52 -5.80
CA SER A 109 -13.22 2.52 -6.14
C SER A 109 -13.36 3.58 -5.05
N TRP A 110 -13.35 3.18 -3.80
CA TRP A 110 -13.39 4.13 -2.67
C TRP A 110 -12.22 5.10 -2.71
N TYR A 111 -11.02 4.57 -2.96
CA TYR A 111 -9.79 5.35 -3.06
C TYR A 111 -9.81 6.32 -4.25
N GLY A 112 -10.17 5.81 -5.43
CA GLY A 112 -10.17 6.60 -6.66
C GLY A 112 -11.12 7.79 -6.65
N GLN A 113 -12.17 7.76 -5.83
CA GLN A 113 -13.10 8.86 -5.65
C GLN A 113 -12.58 9.96 -4.72
N ARG A 114 -11.51 9.70 -3.96
CA ARG A 114 -11.05 10.58 -2.88
C ARG A 114 -9.61 11.05 -3.03
N PHE A 115 -8.76 10.26 -3.65
CA PHE A 115 -7.32 10.47 -3.67
C PHE A 115 -6.74 10.33 -5.07
N GLY A 116 -5.60 10.96 -5.26
CA GLY A 116 -4.76 10.78 -6.43
C GLY A 116 -3.75 9.65 -6.27
N LYS A 117 -2.59 9.81 -6.87
CA LYS A 117 -1.55 8.80 -6.85
C LYS A 117 -1.01 8.53 -5.44
N ALA A 118 -0.80 7.27 -5.11
CA ALA A 118 -0.09 6.85 -3.91
C ALA A 118 1.38 6.56 -4.24
N HIS A 119 2.26 7.01 -3.36
CA HIS A 119 3.70 6.74 -3.41
C HIS A 119 4.09 5.96 -2.19
N ILE A 120 4.98 4.99 -2.36
CA ILE A 120 5.43 4.16 -1.27
C ILE A 120 6.95 3.97 -1.30
N SER A 121 7.54 3.98 -0.12
CA SER A 121 8.91 3.57 0.12
C SER A 121 8.94 2.52 1.21
N VAL A 122 9.71 1.47 1.01
CA VAL A 122 9.87 0.38 1.96
C VAL A 122 11.34 0.14 2.17
N THR A 123 11.75 -0.02 3.42
CA THR A 123 13.14 -0.32 3.77
C THR A 123 13.20 -1.35 4.88
N ASP A 124 14.28 -2.10 4.92
CA ASP A 124 14.54 -3.07 5.96
C ASP A 124 16.00 -3.02 6.42
N GLU A 125 16.16 -3.14 7.72
CA GLU A 125 17.43 -3.31 8.40
C GLU A 125 17.50 -4.71 9.02
N THR A 126 18.52 -5.01 9.82
CA THR A 126 18.77 -6.34 10.36
C THR A 126 17.55 -6.95 11.06
N ASP A 127 16.88 -6.17 11.90
CA ASP A 127 15.79 -6.63 12.77
C ASP A 127 14.51 -5.79 12.67
N THR A 128 14.49 -4.81 11.79
CA THR A 128 13.41 -3.83 11.68
C THR A 128 13.08 -3.55 10.23
N VAL A 129 11.80 -3.39 9.92
CA VAL A 129 11.32 -2.91 8.62
C VAL A 129 10.54 -1.61 8.81
N ALA A 130 10.54 -0.77 7.78
CA ALA A 130 9.78 0.47 7.79
C ALA A 130 9.11 0.69 6.43
N ALA A 131 7.96 1.35 6.45
CA ALA A 131 7.26 1.79 5.26
C ALA A 131 6.80 3.23 5.42
N PHE A 132 6.84 3.97 4.32
CA PHE A 132 6.36 5.34 4.25
C PHE A 132 5.48 5.51 3.02
N VAL A 133 4.30 6.09 3.21
CA VAL A 133 3.31 6.31 2.14
C VAL A 133 2.94 7.77 2.06
N VAL A 134 2.90 8.29 0.85
CA VAL A 134 2.39 9.63 0.53
C VAL A 134 1.24 9.47 -0.46
N VAL A 135 0.11 10.09 -0.15
CA VAL A 135 -1.09 10.06 -0.97
C VAL A 135 -1.38 11.47 -1.46
N GLU A 136 -1.48 11.62 -2.78
CA GLU A 136 -1.80 12.90 -3.40
C GLU A 136 -3.29 13.20 -3.32
N THR A 137 -3.62 14.50 -3.35
CA THR A 137 -5.00 14.94 -3.53
C THR A 137 -5.54 14.49 -4.88
N LEU A 138 -6.84 14.29 -4.95
CA LEU A 138 -7.51 13.96 -6.20
C LEU A 138 -7.37 15.15 -7.17
N ALA A 139 -6.84 14.87 -8.37
CA ALA A 139 -6.76 15.87 -9.43
C ALA A 139 -8.18 16.16 -9.94
N LEU A 140 -8.61 17.45 -9.88
CA LEU A 140 -9.84 17.89 -10.52
C LEU A 140 -9.59 17.88 -12.03
N THR A 141 -10.17 16.92 -12.74
CA THR A 141 -10.25 16.97 -14.19
C THR A 141 -11.07 18.20 -14.58
N ARG A 142 -10.46 19.17 -15.32
CA ARG A 142 -11.24 20.13 -16.06
C ARG A 142 -12.17 19.35 -16.98
N LYS A 143 -13.47 19.46 -16.80
CA LYS A 143 -14.40 19.19 -17.88
C LYS A 143 -14.05 20.20 -18.95
N ASP A 144 -13.53 19.75 -20.07
CA ASP A 144 -13.47 20.56 -21.28
C ASP A 144 -14.89 21.07 -21.53
N SER A 145 -15.09 22.36 -21.26
CA SER A 145 -16.26 23.07 -21.71
C SER A 145 -16.07 23.25 -23.22
N THR A 146 -16.40 22.25 -23.99
CA THR A 146 -16.75 22.45 -25.39
C THR A 146 -18.05 23.22 -25.40
N GLU A 147 -17.97 24.54 -25.40
CA GLU A 147 -19.10 25.35 -25.80
C GLU A 147 -19.38 25.06 -27.28
N PRO A 148 -20.62 24.73 -27.65
CA PRO A 148 -20.97 24.68 -29.05
C PRO A 148 -20.94 26.11 -29.57
N THR A 149 -20.05 26.37 -30.50
CA THR A 149 -20.08 27.59 -31.31
C THR A 149 -21.39 27.60 -32.10
N LEU A 150 -22.21 28.57 -31.80
CA LEU A 150 -23.37 28.94 -32.65
C LEU A 150 -22.88 29.55 -33.95
#